data_0fdbf5590e5996517479c908380120f9
#
_entry.id   0fdbf5590e5996517479c908380120f9
#
_cell.length_a   1.000
_cell.length_b   1.000
_cell.length_c   1.000
_cell.angle_alpha   90.00
_cell.angle_beta   90.00
_cell.angle_gamma   90.00
#
_symmetry.space_group_name_H-M   'P 1'
#
loop_
_entity.id
_entity.type
_entity.pdbx_description
1 polymer ?
#
loop_
_entity_poly.entity_id
_entity_poly.type
_entity_poly.pdbx_seq_one_letter_code
_entity_poly.pdbx_strand_id
1 'polypeptide(L)'
;MLLRAFPNIEALFYAGREDYALVEGADSRHLEALCDKSLGEANGILGDCAAKGIHVLTYQDAAYPNRLKHIPDPPLTLYYQGTLPDFDAEPAVAVVGTRRASAYGCLTARRMGYQIAKCGGLVVSGMAGGVDTLAMKGALLAEQPVVGVLGNGLDVVYPRSNRDLYRDVAWRGLTEKINIQGIWIIFFQNQYFNCMHCLYGI
;
A
#
# COMPACT_ATOMS: atom_id res chain seq x y z
N MET A 1 7.63 -10.06 -16.07
CA MET A 1 8.42 -10.96 -16.91
C MET A 1 8.24 -12.41 -16.51
N LEU A 2 8.84 -12.92 -15.42
CA LEU A 2 8.79 -14.32 -14.97
C LEU A 2 7.36 -14.88 -14.77
N LEU A 3 6.47 -14.17 -14.10
CA LEU A 3 5.07 -14.60 -13.90
C LEU A 3 4.27 -14.78 -15.22
N ARG A 4 4.77 -14.27 -16.35
CA ARG A 4 4.16 -14.49 -17.67
C ARG A 4 4.78 -15.66 -18.42
N ALA A 5 5.99 -16.07 -18.03
CA ALA A 5 6.72 -17.17 -18.65
C ALA A 5 6.33 -18.54 -18.10
N PHE A 6 5.72 -18.58 -16.89
CA PHE A 6 5.32 -19.80 -16.23
C PHE A 6 3.80 -19.85 -16.02
N PRO A 7 3.17 -21.04 -16.05
CA PRO A 7 1.72 -21.16 -15.97
C PRO A 7 1.15 -20.76 -14.58
N ASN A 8 1.92 -20.90 -13.52
CA ASN A 8 1.56 -20.51 -12.16
C ASN A 8 2.81 -20.33 -11.30
N ILE A 9 2.62 -19.87 -10.06
CA ILE A 9 3.72 -19.54 -9.14
C ILE A 9 4.45 -20.81 -8.66
N GLU A 10 3.74 -21.94 -8.52
CA GLU A 10 4.33 -23.21 -8.13
C GLU A 10 5.29 -23.70 -9.23
N ALA A 11 4.85 -23.67 -10.49
CA ALA A 11 5.71 -24.02 -11.62
C ALA A 11 6.95 -23.11 -11.69
N LEU A 12 6.77 -21.80 -11.46
CA LEU A 12 7.88 -20.87 -11.34
C LEU A 12 8.81 -21.23 -10.18
N PHE A 13 8.28 -21.54 -9.00
CA PHE A 13 9.09 -21.82 -7.82
C PHE A 13 9.90 -23.13 -7.98
N TYR A 14 9.29 -24.19 -8.55
CA TYR A 14 9.94 -25.49 -8.72
C TYR A 14 10.77 -25.62 -10.00
N ALA A 15 10.77 -24.61 -10.88
CA ALA A 15 11.59 -24.60 -12.08
C ALA A 15 13.10 -24.64 -11.76
N GLY A 16 13.86 -25.15 -12.70
CA GLY A 16 15.32 -25.22 -12.61
C GLY A 16 16.02 -23.98 -13.20
N ARG A 17 17.33 -23.91 -12.97
CA ARG A 17 18.17 -22.83 -13.51
C ARG A 17 18.08 -22.72 -15.03
N GLU A 18 17.97 -23.85 -15.72
CA GLU A 18 17.88 -23.94 -17.17
C GLU A 18 16.58 -23.32 -17.68
N ASP A 19 15.46 -23.58 -16.99
CA ASP A 19 14.16 -23.02 -17.34
C ASP A 19 14.14 -21.49 -17.18
N TYR A 20 14.74 -20.98 -16.11
CA TYR A 20 14.86 -19.53 -15.89
C TYR A 20 15.75 -18.85 -16.92
N ALA A 21 16.82 -19.53 -17.38
CA ALA A 21 17.73 -18.99 -18.38
C ALA A 21 17.07 -18.79 -19.76
N LEU A 22 15.96 -19.50 -20.05
CA LEU A 22 15.16 -19.33 -21.26
C LEU A 22 14.25 -18.10 -21.24
N VAL A 23 14.08 -17.47 -20.07
CA VAL A 23 13.20 -16.30 -19.94
C VAL A 23 13.95 -15.05 -20.41
N GLU A 24 13.43 -14.40 -21.44
CA GLU A 24 14.00 -13.18 -21.98
C GLU A 24 14.15 -12.10 -20.89
N GLY A 25 15.35 -11.54 -20.76
CA GLY A 25 15.68 -10.51 -19.78
C GLY A 25 16.06 -11.04 -18.39
N ALA A 26 16.16 -12.35 -18.18
CA ALA A 26 16.73 -12.91 -16.95
C ALA A 26 18.26 -12.78 -17.00
N ASP A 27 18.85 -12.13 -16.00
CA ASP A 27 20.30 -12.02 -15.82
C ASP A 27 20.80 -13.03 -14.74
N SER A 28 22.12 -13.12 -14.58
CA SER A 28 22.74 -14.06 -13.64
C SER A 28 22.30 -13.84 -12.19
N ARG A 29 22.04 -12.60 -11.79
CA ARG A 29 21.60 -12.25 -10.42
C ARG A 29 20.17 -12.74 -10.18
N HIS A 30 19.28 -12.60 -11.17
CA HIS A 30 17.93 -13.15 -11.10
C HIS A 30 17.97 -14.68 -11.02
N LEU A 31 18.85 -15.32 -11.79
CA LEU A 31 18.98 -16.79 -11.77
C LEU A 31 19.46 -17.31 -10.42
N GLU A 32 20.42 -16.66 -9.79
CA GLU A 32 20.89 -17.02 -8.45
C GLU A 32 19.79 -16.88 -7.40
N ALA A 33 19.08 -15.75 -7.38
CA ALA A 33 17.99 -15.51 -6.45
C ALA A 33 16.82 -16.50 -6.61
N LEU A 34 16.50 -16.89 -7.84
CA LEU A 34 15.42 -17.84 -8.13
C LEU A 34 15.81 -19.28 -7.81
N CYS A 35 17.10 -19.62 -7.81
CA CYS A 35 17.60 -20.93 -7.43
C CYS A 35 17.64 -21.13 -5.91
N ASP A 36 17.64 -20.07 -5.12
CA ASP A 36 17.46 -20.17 -3.67
C ASP A 36 15.99 -20.51 -3.37
N LYS A 37 15.76 -21.72 -2.93
CA LYS A 37 14.42 -22.24 -2.57
C LYS A 37 14.16 -22.18 -1.06
N SER A 38 15.01 -21.49 -0.30
CA SER A 38 14.81 -21.32 1.13
C SER A 38 13.57 -20.48 1.42
N LEU A 39 12.65 -21.01 2.20
CA LEU A 39 11.47 -20.29 2.68
C LEU A 39 11.64 -19.75 4.11
N GLY A 40 12.83 -19.87 4.69
CA GLY A 40 13.07 -19.46 6.08
C GLY A 40 12.78 -18.00 6.33
N GLU A 41 13.29 -17.11 5.48
CA GLU A 41 13.05 -15.66 5.58
C GLU A 41 11.56 -15.31 5.35
N ALA A 42 10.95 -15.91 4.32
CA ALA A 42 9.54 -15.68 4.01
C ALA A 42 8.62 -16.11 5.17
N ASN A 43 8.89 -17.27 5.76
CA ASN A 43 8.15 -17.76 6.93
C ASN A 43 8.36 -16.87 8.16
N GLY A 44 9.56 -16.35 8.37
CA GLY A 44 9.85 -15.36 9.40
C GLY A 44 9.01 -14.09 9.22
N ILE A 45 8.98 -13.55 8.00
CA ILE A 45 8.17 -12.35 7.66
C ILE A 45 6.69 -12.61 7.89
N LEU A 46 6.16 -13.77 7.46
CA LEU A 46 4.75 -14.13 7.66
C LEU A 46 4.41 -14.27 9.15
N GLY A 47 5.31 -14.86 9.94
CA GLY A 47 5.17 -14.96 11.40
C GLY A 47 5.12 -13.59 12.07
N ASP A 48 6.02 -12.68 11.70
CA ASP A 48 6.06 -11.31 12.20
C ASP A 48 4.80 -10.53 11.80
N CYS A 49 4.34 -10.69 10.56
CA CYS A 49 3.10 -10.08 10.09
C CYS A 49 1.91 -10.55 10.93
N ALA A 50 1.78 -11.85 11.13
CA ALA A 50 0.71 -12.42 11.94
C ALA A 50 0.74 -11.89 13.39
N ALA A 51 1.92 -11.84 14.01
CA ALA A 51 2.08 -11.33 15.38
C ALA A 51 1.72 -9.83 15.52
N LYS A 52 1.87 -9.05 14.44
CA LYS A 52 1.60 -7.60 14.42
C LYS A 52 0.23 -7.25 13.84
N GLY A 53 -0.61 -8.22 13.48
CA GLY A 53 -1.89 -7.97 12.81
C GLY A 53 -1.73 -7.30 11.43
N ILE A 54 -0.65 -7.61 10.73
CA ILE A 54 -0.37 -7.18 9.37
C ILE A 54 -0.83 -8.29 8.43
N HIS A 55 -1.62 -7.93 7.44
CA HIS A 55 -2.07 -8.82 6.40
C HIS A 55 -1.14 -8.74 5.19
N VAL A 56 -1.03 -9.86 4.48
CA VAL A 56 -0.24 -9.96 3.25
C VAL A 56 -1.22 -10.22 2.10
N LEU A 57 -1.09 -9.45 1.04
CA LEU A 57 -1.89 -9.57 -0.17
C LEU A 57 -0.95 -9.74 -1.35
N THR A 58 -1.11 -10.81 -2.10
CA THR A 58 -0.27 -11.12 -3.24
C THR A 58 -0.93 -10.71 -4.56
N TYR A 59 -0.12 -10.54 -5.60
CA TYR A 59 -0.59 -10.20 -6.95
C TYR A 59 -1.67 -11.17 -7.49
N GLN A 60 -1.69 -12.42 -7.01
CA GLN A 60 -2.64 -13.44 -7.47
C GLN A 60 -3.96 -13.42 -6.68
N ASP A 61 -4.00 -12.76 -5.53
CA ASP A 61 -5.21 -12.70 -4.72
C ASP A 61 -6.33 -11.94 -5.43
N ALA A 62 -7.56 -12.43 -5.27
CA ALA A 62 -8.74 -11.81 -5.87
C ALA A 62 -8.98 -10.38 -5.38
N ALA A 63 -8.58 -10.09 -4.13
CA ALA A 63 -8.69 -8.76 -3.53
C ALA A 63 -7.55 -7.80 -3.94
N TYR A 64 -6.56 -8.27 -4.72
CA TYR A 64 -5.49 -7.39 -5.20
C TYR A 64 -6.04 -6.38 -6.20
N PRO A 65 -5.82 -5.06 -6.03
CA PRO A 65 -6.40 -4.03 -6.88
C PRO A 65 -6.04 -4.21 -8.35
N ASN A 66 -7.03 -4.33 -9.24
CA ASN A 66 -6.76 -4.50 -10.67
C ASN A 66 -6.01 -3.31 -11.26
N ARG A 67 -6.31 -2.09 -10.79
CA ARG A 67 -5.59 -0.90 -11.24
C ARG A 67 -4.09 -0.97 -10.95
N LEU A 68 -3.65 -1.66 -9.89
CA LEU A 68 -2.23 -1.90 -9.63
C LEU A 68 -1.62 -2.95 -10.56
N LYS A 69 -2.41 -3.93 -11.04
CA LYS A 69 -1.91 -4.94 -12.00
C LYS A 69 -1.54 -4.34 -13.35
N HIS A 70 -2.10 -3.17 -13.67
CA HIS A 70 -1.92 -2.51 -14.97
C HIS A 70 -0.76 -1.50 -15.02
N ILE A 71 -0.08 -1.26 -13.89
CA ILE A 71 1.11 -0.40 -13.92
C ILE A 71 2.33 -1.15 -14.47
N PRO A 72 3.35 -0.44 -14.96
CA PRO A 72 4.54 -1.07 -15.60
C PRO A 72 5.28 -2.05 -14.69
N ASP A 73 5.36 -1.77 -13.38
CA ASP A 73 6.05 -2.60 -12.40
C ASP A 73 5.16 -2.81 -11.16
N PRO A 74 4.16 -3.70 -11.25
CA PRO A 74 3.24 -3.93 -10.14
C PRO A 74 3.95 -4.62 -8.98
N PRO A 75 3.72 -4.16 -7.73
CA PRO A 75 4.25 -4.83 -6.55
C PRO A 75 3.65 -6.24 -6.44
N LEU A 76 4.51 -7.24 -6.29
CA LEU A 76 4.05 -8.64 -6.19
C LEU A 76 3.38 -8.94 -4.85
N THR A 77 3.70 -8.16 -3.82
CA THR A 77 3.18 -8.33 -2.46
C THR A 77 2.88 -6.97 -1.85
N LEU A 78 1.70 -6.85 -1.26
CA LEU A 78 1.28 -5.70 -0.47
C LEU A 78 1.16 -6.14 0.99
N TYR A 79 1.71 -5.35 1.88
CA TYR A 79 1.49 -5.50 3.32
C TYR A 79 0.49 -4.45 3.76
N TYR A 80 -0.53 -4.85 4.49
CA TYR A 80 -1.56 -3.90 4.91
C TYR A 80 -2.09 -4.17 6.32
N GLN A 81 -2.65 -3.13 6.90
CA GLN A 81 -3.29 -3.16 8.20
C GLN A 81 -4.62 -2.43 8.12
N GLY A 82 -5.70 -2.97 8.65
CA GLY A 82 -7.07 -2.44 8.55
C GLY A 82 -7.95 -3.24 7.58
N THR A 83 -9.07 -2.65 7.11
CA THR A 83 -10.04 -3.31 6.19
C THR A 83 -9.85 -2.88 4.72
N LEU A 84 -9.68 -3.72 3.66
CA LEU A 84 -9.46 -3.36 2.24
C LEU A 84 -10.72 -2.68 1.65
N PRO A 85 -10.63 -1.43 1.12
CA PRO A 85 -11.71 -0.90 0.29
C PRO A 85 -11.76 -1.62 -1.04
N ASP A 86 -12.84 -1.52 -1.74
CA ASP A 86 -12.85 -1.89 -3.16
C ASP A 86 -12.18 -0.78 -3.98
N PHE A 87 -10.87 -0.92 -4.14
CA PHE A 87 -10.09 0.04 -4.91
C PHE A 87 -10.54 0.20 -6.36
N ASP A 88 -11.20 -0.80 -6.92
CA ASP A 88 -11.61 -0.79 -8.32
C ASP A 88 -12.98 -0.13 -8.49
N ALA A 89 -13.85 -0.19 -7.49
CA ALA A 89 -15.17 0.43 -7.49
C ALA A 89 -15.15 1.91 -7.06
N GLU A 90 -14.30 2.28 -6.11
CA GLU A 90 -14.30 3.62 -5.54
C GLU A 90 -13.34 4.58 -6.28
N PRO A 91 -13.75 5.85 -6.53
CA PRO A 91 -12.82 6.86 -7.05
C PRO A 91 -11.76 7.17 -6.00
N ALA A 92 -10.50 6.95 -6.32
CA ALA A 92 -9.38 7.22 -5.44
C ALA A 92 -8.67 8.52 -5.88
N VAL A 93 -8.39 9.42 -4.93
CA VAL A 93 -7.75 10.71 -5.16
C VAL A 93 -6.51 10.85 -4.31
N ALA A 94 -5.35 11.05 -4.97
CA ALA A 94 -4.11 11.38 -4.27
C ALA A 94 -4.14 12.82 -3.77
N VAL A 95 -3.82 13.00 -2.51
CA VAL A 95 -3.54 14.32 -1.98
C VAL A 95 -2.14 14.33 -1.40
N VAL A 96 -1.24 14.99 -2.11
CA VAL A 96 0.17 15.06 -1.76
C VAL A 96 0.66 16.50 -1.80
N GLY A 97 1.66 16.82 -1.00
CA GLY A 97 2.22 18.16 -1.03
C GLY A 97 3.36 18.38 -0.03
N THR A 98 3.66 19.65 0.19
CA THR A 98 4.79 20.03 1.05
C THR A 98 4.58 19.61 2.51
N ARG A 99 5.67 19.19 3.13
CA ARG A 99 5.72 18.90 4.57
C ARG A 99 5.62 20.17 5.44
N ARG A 100 5.93 21.34 4.86
CA ARG A 100 5.86 22.66 5.51
C ARG A 100 4.86 23.54 4.76
N ALA A 101 3.58 23.25 4.93
CA ALA A 101 2.52 24.00 4.30
C ALA A 101 2.29 25.35 5.01
N SER A 102 1.98 26.39 4.24
CA SER A 102 1.50 27.66 4.76
C SER A 102 0.14 27.50 5.46
N ALA A 103 -0.29 28.48 6.23
CA ALA A 103 -1.61 28.46 6.87
C ALA A 103 -2.75 28.24 5.84
N TYR A 104 -2.65 28.89 4.68
CA TYR A 104 -3.58 28.69 3.58
C TYR A 104 -3.52 27.26 3.03
N GLY A 105 -2.32 26.73 2.80
CA GLY A 105 -2.12 25.34 2.33
C GLY A 105 -2.68 24.32 3.32
N CYS A 106 -2.49 24.53 4.62
CA CYS A 106 -3.05 23.71 5.67
C CYS A 106 -4.58 23.65 5.63
N LEU A 107 -5.21 24.82 5.55
CA LEU A 107 -6.67 24.93 5.48
C LEU A 107 -7.23 24.28 4.21
N THR A 108 -6.57 24.55 3.07
CA THR A 108 -6.98 24.03 1.76
C THR A 108 -6.86 22.50 1.72
N ALA A 109 -5.74 21.94 2.18
CA ALA A 109 -5.54 20.49 2.21
C ALA A 109 -6.63 19.78 3.04
N ARG A 110 -6.92 20.31 4.24
CA ARG A 110 -7.96 19.75 5.12
C ARG A 110 -9.34 19.84 4.47
N ARG A 111 -9.67 20.99 3.86
CA ARG A 111 -10.94 21.20 3.17
C ARG A 111 -11.09 20.28 1.96
N MET A 112 -10.04 20.13 1.17
CA MET A 112 -10.06 19.23 0.00
C MET A 112 -10.26 17.78 0.43
N GLY A 113 -9.51 17.29 1.43
CA GLY A 113 -9.71 15.94 1.94
C GLY A 113 -11.15 15.69 2.40
N TYR A 114 -11.72 16.65 3.14
CA TYR A 114 -13.12 16.58 3.56
C TYR A 114 -14.10 16.53 2.38
N GLN A 115 -13.92 17.39 1.37
CA GLN A 115 -14.82 17.45 0.21
C GLN A 115 -14.71 16.20 -0.66
N ILE A 116 -13.50 15.72 -0.94
CA ILE A 116 -13.27 14.49 -1.69
C ILE A 116 -14.03 13.33 -1.01
N ALA A 117 -13.84 13.20 0.30
CA ALA A 117 -14.49 12.17 1.08
C ALA A 117 -16.04 12.30 1.07
N LYS A 118 -16.57 13.52 1.23
CA LYS A 118 -18.03 13.77 1.14
C LYS A 118 -18.63 13.46 -0.22
N CYS A 119 -17.83 13.52 -1.29
CA CYS A 119 -18.24 13.13 -2.63
C CYS A 119 -18.08 11.62 -2.91
N GLY A 120 -17.75 10.82 -1.90
CA GLY A 120 -17.55 9.37 -2.03
C GLY A 120 -16.18 9.00 -2.60
N GLY A 121 -15.21 9.94 -2.63
CA GLY A 121 -13.86 9.67 -3.07
C GLY A 121 -12.97 9.17 -1.92
N LEU A 122 -12.15 8.16 -2.20
CA LEU A 122 -11.14 7.64 -1.29
C LEU A 122 -9.91 8.55 -1.31
N VAL A 123 -9.59 9.19 -0.19
CA VAL A 123 -8.37 9.98 -0.06
C VAL A 123 -7.18 9.06 0.17
N VAL A 124 -6.19 9.15 -0.70
CA VAL A 124 -4.95 8.38 -0.60
C VAL A 124 -3.78 9.35 -0.41
N SER A 125 -2.87 9.05 0.52
CA SER A 125 -1.76 9.95 0.83
C SER A 125 -0.57 9.19 1.46
N GLY A 126 0.60 9.84 1.52
CA GLY A 126 1.83 9.24 2.07
C GLY A 126 1.96 9.35 3.59
N MET A 127 0.97 9.84 4.30
CA MET A 127 1.00 10.07 5.76
C MET A 127 2.17 10.94 6.24
N ALA A 128 2.80 11.70 5.33
CA ALA A 128 3.85 12.65 5.68
C ALA A 128 3.29 13.85 6.47
N GLY A 129 4.14 14.65 7.08
CA GLY A 129 3.74 15.92 7.70
C GLY A 129 3.16 16.90 6.67
N GLY A 130 2.39 17.88 7.11
CA GLY A 130 1.88 18.96 6.25
C GLY A 130 0.62 18.58 5.48
N VAL A 131 0.63 18.74 4.16
CA VAL A 131 -0.55 18.55 3.29
C VAL A 131 -1.14 17.15 3.44
N ASP A 132 -0.32 16.12 3.40
CA ASP A 132 -0.73 14.72 3.52
C ASP A 132 -1.57 14.47 4.79
N THR A 133 -0.98 14.82 5.94
CA THR A 133 -1.65 14.69 7.25
C THR A 133 -2.98 15.43 7.29
N LEU A 134 -3.04 16.64 6.75
CA LEU A 134 -4.22 17.47 6.86
C LEU A 134 -5.34 17.05 5.93
N ALA A 135 -5.01 16.57 4.73
CA ALA A 135 -5.98 15.99 3.82
C ALA A 135 -6.63 14.72 4.41
N MET A 136 -5.81 13.82 4.96
CA MET A 136 -6.32 12.62 5.61
C MET A 136 -7.20 12.94 6.83
N LYS A 137 -6.77 13.88 7.68
CA LYS A 137 -7.59 14.36 8.80
C LYS A 137 -8.91 14.99 8.33
N GLY A 138 -8.89 15.68 7.19
CA GLY A 138 -10.10 16.21 6.55
C GLY A 138 -11.08 15.11 6.17
N ALA A 139 -10.60 14.06 5.51
CA ALA A 139 -11.42 12.93 5.10
C ALA A 139 -11.98 12.15 6.30
N LEU A 140 -11.17 11.95 7.35
CA LEU A 140 -11.61 11.32 8.60
C LEU A 140 -12.70 12.11 9.32
N LEU A 141 -12.71 13.44 9.21
CA LEU A 141 -13.79 14.29 9.73
C LEU A 141 -15.09 14.14 8.93
N ALA A 142 -14.99 13.73 7.67
CA ALA A 142 -16.15 13.39 6.86
C ALA A 142 -16.65 11.95 7.11
N GLU A 143 -16.05 11.27 8.09
CA GLU A 143 -16.38 9.89 8.48
C GLU A 143 -16.17 8.88 7.34
N GLN A 144 -15.23 9.18 6.45
CA GLN A 144 -14.89 8.31 5.33
C GLN A 144 -13.50 7.68 5.50
N PRO A 145 -13.30 6.48 4.93
CA PRO A 145 -12.00 5.82 4.96
C PRO A 145 -10.93 6.62 4.21
N VAL A 146 -9.69 6.39 4.58
CA VAL A 146 -8.51 6.96 3.92
C VAL A 146 -7.48 5.86 3.69
N VAL A 147 -6.59 6.04 2.73
CA VAL A 147 -5.50 5.10 2.46
C VAL A 147 -4.16 5.77 2.71
N GLY A 148 -3.38 5.18 3.60
CA GLY A 148 -1.98 5.55 3.80
C GLY A 148 -1.07 4.65 2.96
N VAL A 149 -0.22 5.25 2.12
CA VAL A 149 0.81 4.52 1.37
C VAL A 149 2.17 4.86 1.98
N LEU A 150 2.80 3.89 2.61
CA LEU A 150 4.02 4.10 3.38
C LEU A 150 5.28 3.64 2.63
N GLY A 151 6.36 4.39 2.78
CA GLY A 151 7.69 3.98 2.36
C GLY A 151 8.52 3.33 3.48
N ASN A 152 7.95 3.20 4.68
CA ASN A 152 8.57 2.57 5.85
C ASN A 152 7.71 1.40 6.33
N GLY A 153 8.27 0.52 7.17
CA GLY A 153 7.52 -0.60 7.74
C GLY A 153 6.25 -0.15 8.46
N LEU A 154 5.23 -0.98 8.45
CA LEU A 154 3.92 -0.71 9.08
C LEU A 154 4.01 -0.53 10.60
N ASP A 155 5.05 -1.07 11.22
CA ASP A 155 5.36 -0.95 12.65
C ASP A 155 6.15 0.32 12.99
N VAL A 156 6.51 1.14 11.99
CA VAL A 156 7.29 2.37 12.16
C VAL A 156 6.41 3.59 11.92
N VAL A 157 6.17 4.38 12.97
CA VAL A 157 5.43 5.65 12.85
C VAL A 157 6.36 6.77 12.39
N TYR A 158 6.11 7.30 11.19
CA TYR A 158 6.84 8.43 10.65
C TYR A 158 5.92 9.42 9.90
N PRO A 159 5.97 10.73 10.21
CA PRO A 159 6.69 11.33 11.35
C PRO A 159 6.04 10.97 12.70
N ARG A 160 6.82 11.05 13.78
CA ARG A 160 6.32 10.72 15.14
C ARG A 160 5.12 11.58 15.57
N SER A 161 5.01 12.80 15.03
CA SER A 161 3.86 13.71 15.25
C SER A 161 2.53 13.15 14.71
N ASN A 162 2.57 12.17 13.81
CA ASN A 162 1.40 11.54 13.22
C ASN A 162 0.95 10.27 13.96
N ARG A 163 1.49 9.99 15.15
CA ARG A 163 1.11 8.80 15.92
C ARG A 163 -0.40 8.64 16.10
N ASP A 164 -1.09 9.75 16.40
CA ASP A 164 -2.55 9.71 16.55
C ASP A 164 -3.24 9.45 15.21
N LEU A 165 -2.75 10.03 14.12
CA LEU A 165 -3.25 9.73 12.78
C LEU A 165 -3.05 8.25 12.45
N TYR A 166 -1.87 7.68 12.69
CA TYR A 166 -1.63 6.24 12.48
C TYR A 166 -2.60 5.38 13.29
N ARG A 167 -2.84 5.73 14.56
CA ARG A 167 -3.81 5.04 15.39
C ARG A 167 -5.23 5.20 14.84
N ASP A 168 -5.63 6.42 14.50
CA ASP A 168 -6.95 6.70 13.94
C ASP A 168 -7.16 5.98 12.61
N VAL A 169 -6.07 5.80 11.84
CA VAL A 169 -6.04 5.11 10.56
C VAL A 169 -6.06 3.59 10.73
N ALA A 170 -5.30 3.00 11.65
CA ALA A 170 -5.18 1.55 11.82
C ALA A 170 -6.18 0.93 12.82
N TRP A 171 -6.67 1.70 13.80
CA TRP A 171 -7.26 1.13 15.01
C TRP A 171 -8.74 1.45 15.27
N ARG A 172 -9.39 2.30 14.51
CA ARG A 172 -10.80 2.64 14.78
C ARG A 172 -11.81 1.51 14.53
N GLY A 173 -11.35 0.33 14.14
CA GLY A 173 -12.17 -0.88 14.06
C GLY A 173 -12.60 -1.48 15.42
N LEU A 174 -12.14 -0.95 16.56
CA LEU A 174 -12.37 -1.56 17.89
C LEU A 174 -13.06 -0.67 18.94
N THR A 175 -13.50 0.54 18.62
CA THR A 175 -14.27 1.35 19.57
C THR A 175 -15.71 1.53 19.09
N GLU A 176 -16.65 1.03 19.87
CA GLU A 176 -18.11 0.95 19.63
C GLU A 176 -18.85 2.27 19.33
N LYS A 177 -18.18 3.40 19.14
CA LYS A 177 -18.85 4.70 18.99
C LYS A 177 -18.72 5.41 17.66
N ILE A 178 -17.86 4.98 16.75
CA ILE A 178 -17.82 5.55 15.38
C ILE A 178 -17.58 4.40 14.41
N ASN A 179 -18.63 4.03 13.70
CA ASN A 179 -18.63 2.97 12.68
C ASN A 179 -17.94 3.47 11.39
N ILE A 180 -16.67 3.86 11.48
CA ILE A 180 -15.84 4.18 10.32
C ILE A 180 -15.16 2.89 9.91
N GLN A 181 -15.74 2.20 8.95
CA GLN A 181 -15.14 1.03 8.34
C GLN A 181 -13.94 1.45 7.50
N GLY A 182 -12.81 0.90 7.85
CA GLY A 182 -11.69 0.75 6.93
C GLY A 182 -10.73 1.92 6.80
N ILE A 183 -9.58 1.74 7.36
CA ILE A 183 -8.42 2.57 7.12
C ILE A 183 -7.23 1.66 6.81
N TRP A 184 -6.51 2.01 5.74
CA TRP A 184 -5.47 1.20 5.15
C TRP A 184 -4.12 1.82 5.32
N ILE A 185 -3.16 1.00 5.62
CA ILE A 185 -1.77 1.32 5.46
C ILE A 185 -1.18 0.26 4.54
N ILE A 186 -0.75 0.65 3.37
CA ILE A 186 -0.08 -0.22 2.41
C ILE A 186 1.40 0.10 2.45
N PHE A 187 2.21 -0.91 2.71
CA PHE A 187 3.65 -0.85 2.59
C PHE A 187 4.10 -1.61 1.33
N PHE A 188 4.95 -0.97 0.54
CA PHE A 188 5.61 -1.61 -0.59
C PHE A 188 7.04 -1.95 -0.22
N GLN A 189 7.36 -3.23 -0.23
CA GLN A 189 8.74 -3.68 -0.12
C GLN A 189 9.37 -3.53 -1.49
N ASN A 190 9.90 -2.40 -1.79
CA ASN A 190 11.03 -2.10 -2.65
C ASN A 190 11.16 -0.60 -2.98
N GLN A 191 12.38 -0.17 -3.20
CA GLN A 191 13.01 1.13 -3.30
C GLN A 191 12.40 2.18 -4.24
N TYR A 192 11.17 2.10 -4.68
CA TYR A 192 10.60 3.06 -5.62
C TYR A 192 9.56 3.96 -4.96
N PHE A 193 10.01 5.16 -4.61
CA PHE A 193 9.20 6.31 -4.16
C PHE A 193 8.12 6.75 -5.18
N ASN A 194 8.00 6.08 -6.33
CA ASN A 194 7.07 6.37 -7.39
C ASN A 194 5.69 5.71 -7.25
N CYS A 195 5.42 5.01 -6.17
CA CYS A 195 4.17 4.26 -6.00
C CYS A 195 2.91 5.12 -5.96
N MET A 196 3.03 6.40 -5.59
CA MET A 196 1.89 7.31 -5.63
C MET A 196 1.45 7.63 -7.06
N HIS A 197 2.38 7.74 -8.02
CA HIS A 197 2.04 7.88 -9.44
C HIS A 197 1.31 6.65 -9.98
N CYS A 198 1.61 5.48 -9.46
CA CYS A 198 1.06 4.21 -9.94
C CYS A 198 -0.40 3.96 -9.54
N LEU A 199 -0.85 4.50 -8.40
CA LEU A 199 -2.25 4.37 -7.97
C LEU A 199 -3.21 5.28 -8.72
N TYR A 200 -2.71 6.27 -9.50
CA TYR A 200 -3.50 7.37 -10.04
C TYR A 200 -3.58 7.42 -11.55
N GLY A 201 -2.76 6.69 -12.29
CA GLY A 201 -2.84 6.66 -13.74
C GLY A 201 -2.67 8.03 -14.40
N ILE A 202 -1.82 8.92 -13.85
CA ILE A 202 -1.41 10.19 -14.46
C ILE A 202 0.06 10.07 -14.86
#